data_859d755645b552c0708f1405579379a6
#
_entry.id   859d755645b552c0708f1405579379a6
#
_cell.length_a   1.000
_cell.length_b   1.000
_cell.length_c   1.000
_cell.angle_alpha   90.00
_cell.angle_beta   90.00
_cell.angle_gamma   90.00
#
_symmetry.space_group_name_H-M   'P 1'
#
loop_
_entity.id
_entity.type
_entity.pdbx_description
1 polymer ?
#
loop_
_entity_poly.entity_id
_entity_poly.type
_entity_poly.pdbx_seq_one_letter_code
_entity_poly.pdbx_strand_id
1 'polypeptide(L)'
;FIGSLWQHIEGVREVMYWFSLKGRADEPIRGLICSEDILYFILVSGMFLGFSVLKLQFARQSCSMSVKVGKYVGLVACVALFGYISTIPQLKCFYDATANKDRTITPNSQEILKQVDGGLTITSYVNLLDKFGYLGMPSNWFNTRNIFETFTRFKPETKLKSYYYYDNAAGANASREEMDKAIERLVLTSDINSKSILTPEQMREKIDLSAEEYRYVFLLERENGQKAF
;
A
#
# COMPACT_ATOMS: atom_id res chain seq x y z
N PHE A 1 -14.04 4.53 3.31
CA PHE A 1 -14.94 3.71 2.49
C PHE A 1 -14.41 3.52 1.05
N ILE A 2 -14.05 4.60 0.34
CA ILE A 2 -13.56 4.50 -1.05
C ILE A 2 -12.21 3.76 -1.12
N GLY A 3 -11.32 3.97 -0.15
CA GLY A 3 -10.00 3.33 -0.11
C GLY A 3 -10.00 1.82 0.18
N SER A 4 -11.14 1.22 0.54
CA SER A 4 -11.26 -0.23 0.75
C SER A 4 -11.83 -0.98 -0.46
N LEU A 5 -12.34 -0.24 -1.47
CA LEU A 5 -12.89 -0.85 -2.68
C LEU A 5 -11.76 -1.26 -3.63
N TRP A 6 -11.89 -2.43 -4.27
CA TRP A 6 -10.99 -2.94 -5.30
C TRP A 6 -9.51 -3.09 -4.88
N GLN A 7 -9.23 -3.33 -3.60
CA GLN A 7 -7.87 -3.53 -3.09
C GLN A 7 -7.16 -4.75 -3.68
N HIS A 8 -7.89 -5.65 -4.30
CA HIS A 8 -7.36 -6.84 -4.98
C HIS A 8 -6.68 -6.54 -6.32
N ILE A 9 -6.87 -5.34 -6.88
CA ILE A 9 -6.24 -4.91 -8.14
C ILE A 9 -5.12 -3.92 -7.81
N GLU A 10 -3.85 -4.30 -8.03
CA GLU A 10 -2.68 -3.52 -7.61
C GLU A 10 -2.71 -2.07 -8.09
N GLY A 11 -2.92 -1.83 -9.38
CA GLY A 11 -2.95 -0.47 -9.92
C GLY A 11 -4.12 0.37 -9.40
N VAL A 12 -5.31 -0.22 -9.22
CA VAL A 12 -6.47 0.47 -8.67
C VAL A 12 -6.27 0.77 -7.19
N ARG A 13 -5.67 -0.16 -6.45
CA ARG A 13 -5.36 0.00 -5.02
C ARG A 13 -4.46 1.21 -4.76
N GLU A 14 -3.40 1.40 -5.56
CA GLU A 14 -2.50 2.55 -5.42
C GLU A 14 -3.20 3.87 -5.73
N VAL A 15 -3.98 3.90 -6.80
CA VAL A 15 -4.78 5.08 -7.16
C VAL A 15 -5.82 5.41 -6.08
N MET A 16 -6.53 4.40 -5.55
CA MET A 16 -7.52 4.60 -4.49
C MET A 16 -6.88 5.06 -3.17
N TYR A 17 -5.68 4.57 -2.85
CA TYR A 17 -4.93 5.08 -1.70
C TYR A 17 -4.61 6.56 -1.85
N TRP A 18 -4.23 7.01 -3.05
CA TRP A 18 -3.92 8.40 -3.34
C TRP A 18 -5.11 9.34 -3.09
N PHE A 19 -6.32 8.87 -3.38
CA PHE A 19 -7.57 9.60 -3.13
C PHE A 19 -8.13 9.39 -1.72
N SER A 20 -7.56 8.51 -0.91
CA SER A 20 -8.07 8.19 0.42
C SER A 20 -7.69 9.25 1.44
N LEU A 21 -8.64 10.09 1.83
CA LEU A 21 -8.48 11.05 2.93
C LEU A 21 -8.07 10.34 4.24
N LYS A 22 -8.66 9.18 4.52
CA LYS A 22 -8.35 8.40 5.73
C LYS A 22 -6.91 7.91 5.71
N GLY A 23 -6.43 7.37 4.60
CA GLY A 23 -5.05 6.89 4.47
C GLY A 23 -4.03 8.01 4.70
N ARG A 24 -4.30 9.20 4.17
CA ARG A 24 -3.43 10.37 4.31
C ARG A 24 -3.52 11.07 5.67
N ALA A 25 -4.65 10.96 6.35
CA ALA A 25 -4.84 11.58 7.67
C ALA A 25 -4.29 10.71 8.81
N ASP A 26 -4.19 9.39 8.63
CA ASP A 26 -3.85 8.45 9.70
C ASP A 26 -2.45 8.72 10.27
N GLU A 27 -1.45 8.96 9.42
CA GLU A 27 -0.08 9.25 9.82
C GLU A 27 0.06 10.56 10.64
N PRO A 28 -0.45 11.72 10.17
CA PRO A 28 -0.43 12.95 10.95
C PRO A 28 -1.20 12.85 12.27
N ILE A 29 -2.34 12.15 12.31
CA ILE A 29 -3.12 11.94 13.54
C ILE A 29 -2.31 11.13 14.57
N ARG A 30 -1.49 10.20 14.11
CA ARG A 30 -0.62 9.37 14.96
C ARG A 30 0.70 10.06 15.31
N GLY A 31 0.90 11.31 14.89
CA GLY A 31 2.06 12.11 15.22
C GLY A 31 3.23 12.02 14.24
N LEU A 32 3.06 11.37 13.09
CA LEU A 32 4.05 11.41 12.01
C LEU A 32 3.63 12.41 10.95
N ILE A 33 4.39 13.47 10.80
CA ILE A 33 4.12 14.54 9.85
C ILE A 33 4.95 14.29 8.58
N CYS A 34 4.29 13.92 7.47
CA CYS A 34 4.91 13.73 6.17
C CYS A 34 4.62 14.91 5.25
N SER A 35 5.63 15.38 4.52
CA SER A 35 5.46 16.51 3.58
C SER A 35 4.44 16.21 2.48
N GLU A 36 4.35 14.96 2.03
CA GLU A 36 3.38 14.54 1.00
C GLU A 36 1.93 14.63 1.49
N ASP A 37 1.67 14.34 2.78
CA ASP A 37 0.32 14.39 3.34
C ASP A 37 -0.14 15.83 3.55
N ILE A 38 0.75 16.68 4.07
CA ILE A 38 0.48 18.12 4.19
C ILE A 38 0.20 18.72 2.83
N LEU A 39 1.06 18.45 1.84
CA LEU A 39 0.89 18.97 0.50
C LEU A 39 -0.41 18.45 -0.15
N TYR A 40 -0.78 17.19 0.07
CA TYR A 40 -2.04 16.65 -0.38
C TYR A 40 -3.24 17.45 0.15
N PHE A 41 -3.30 17.73 1.46
CA PHE A 41 -4.39 18.52 2.04
C PHE A 41 -4.42 19.95 1.51
N ILE A 42 -3.26 20.59 1.31
CA ILE A 42 -3.16 21.91 0.71
C ILE A 42 -3.67 21.89 -0.74
N LEU A 43 -3.26 20.91 -1.54
CA LEU A 43 -3.66 20.78 -2.94
C LEU A 43 -5.15 20.52 -3.09
N VAL A 44 -5.73 19.63 -2.28
CA VAL A 44 -7.17 19.33 -2.29
C VAL A 44 -7.98 20.55 -1.87
N SER A 45 -7.58 21.24 -0.80
CA SER A 45 -8.22 22.47 -0.35
C SER A 45 -8.12 23.58 -1.39
N GLY A 46 -6.95 23.76 -1.97
CA GLY A 46 -6.71 24.71 -3.06
C GLY A 46 -7.54 24.41 -4.31
N MET A 47 -7.72 23.13 -4.65
CA MET A 47 -8.57 22.70 -5.76
C MET A 47 -10.03 23.10 -5.54
N PHE A 48 -10.59 22.84 -4.36
CA PHE A 48 -11.98 23.21 -4.05
C PHE A 48 -12.17 24.74 -4.02
N LEU A 49 -11.22 25.47 -3.46
CA LEU A 49 -11.21 26.94 -3.50
C LEU A 49 -11.11 27.45 -4.94
N GLY A 50 -10.24 26.87 -5.75
CA GLY A 50 -10.11 27.20 -7.17
C GLY A 50 -11.40 26.95 -7.95
N PHE A 51 -12.09 25.84 -7.71
CA PHE A 51 -13.41 25.57 -8.30
C PHE A 51 -14.44 26.64 -7.88
N SER A 52 -14.44 27.02 -6.63
CA SER A 52 -15.33 28.06 -6.11
C SER A 52 -15.07 29.42 -6.77
N VAL A 53 -13.81 29.80 -6.90
CA VAL A 53 -13.40 31.04 -7.60
C VAL A 53 -13.79 31.01 -9.07
N LEU A 54 -13.49 29.91 -9.78
CA LEU A 54 -13.87 29.76 -11.19
C LEU A 54 -15.38 29.85 -11.39
N LYS A 55 -16.15 29.19 -10.50
CA LYS A 55 -17.62 29.27 -10.54
C LYS A 55 -18.13 30.69 -10.39
N LEU A 56 -17.57 31.45 -9.45
CA LEU A 56 -17.91 32.88 -9.25
C LEU A 56 -17.51 33.74 -10.45
N GLN A 57 -16.35 33.51 -11.04
CA GLN A 57 -15.92 34.22 -12.25
C GLN A 57 -16.88 33.97 -13.42
N PHE A 58 -17.28 32.71 -13.63
CA PHE A 58 -18.22 32.37 -14.72
C PHE A 58 -19.65 32.85 -14.49
N ALA A 59 -20.02 33.13 -13.25
CA ALA A 59 -21.31 33.78 -12.95
C ALA A 59 -21.30 35.27 -13.32
N ARG A 60 -20.12 35.91 -13.28
CA ARG A 60 -19.97 37.34 -13.59
C ARG A 60 -19.56 37.63 -15.04
N GLN A 61 -18.86 36.70 -15.69
CA GLN A 61 -18.35 36.87 -17.04
C GLN A 61 -18.91 35.81 -17.96
N SER A 62 -19.52 36.25 -19.07
CA SER A 62 -19.96 35.33 -20.12
C SER A 62 -18.76 34.79 -20.88
N CYS A 63 -18.50 33.50 -20.74
CA CYS A 63 -17.44 32.79 -21.43
C CYS A 63 -18.01 31.60 -22.21
N SER A 64 -17.34 31.23 -23.32
CA SER A 64 -17.71 30.03 -24.07
C SER A 64 -17.54 28.78 -23.21
N MET A 65 -18.30 27.73 -23.50
CA MET A 65 -18.24 26.47 -22.76
C MET A 65 -16.85 25.83 -22.80
N SER A 66 -16.18 25.90 -23.95
CA SER A 66 -14.81 25.40 -24.13
C SER A 66 -13.80 26.06 -23.18
N VAL A 67 -13.90 27.38 -22.98
CA VAL A 67 -13.03 28.11 -22.05
C VAL A 67 -13.31 27.72 -20.60
N LYS A 68 -14.59 27.53 -20.24
CA LYS A 68 -14.97 27.07 -18.88
C LYS A 68 -14.38 25.69 -18.60
N VAL A 69 -14.60 24.74 -19.50
CA VAL A 69 -14.06 23.36 -19.36
C VAL A 69 -12.54 23.40 -19.33
N GLY A 70 -11.89 24.15 -20.21
CA GLY A 70 -10.43 24.27 -20.25
C GLY A 70 -9.83 24.77 -18.91
N LYS A 71 -10.46 25.76 -18.25
CA LYS A 71 -9.99 26.26 -16.94
C LYS A 71 -10.16 25.23 -15.82
N TYR A 72 -11.28 24.47 -15.80
CA TYR A 72 -11.48 23.41 -14.82
C TYR A 72 -10.48 22.26 -15.03
N VAL A 73 -10.32 21.82 -16.28
CA VAL A 73 -9.35 20.76 -16.63
C VAL A 73 -7.93 21.21 -16.31
N GLY A 74 -7.58 22.47 -16.63
CA GLY A 74 -6.27 23.04 -16.30
C GLY A 74 -5.99 23.04 -14.79
N LEU A 75 -6.99 23.40 -13.96
CA LEU A 75 -6.84 23.37 -12.50
C LEU A 75 -6.61 21.94 -12.00
N VAL A 76 -7.41 20.97 -12.46
CA VAL A 76 -7.26 19.56 -12.08
C VAL A 76 -5.90 19.01 -12.53
N ALA A 77 -5.49 19.31 -13.77
CA ALA A 77 -4.19 18.90 -14.30
C ALA A 77 -3.03 19.49 -13.48
N CYS A 78 -3.14 20.75 -13.06
CA CYS A 78 -2.14 21.39 -12.21
C CYS A 78 -2.03 20.70 -10.85
N VAL A 79 -3.17 20.44 -10.19
CA VAL A 79 -3.21 19.72 -8.91
C VAL A 79 -2.64 18.29 -9.06
N ALA A 80 -3.00 17.58 -10.12
CA ALA A 80 -2.48 16.25 -10.40
C ALA A 80 -0.95 16.26 -10.61
N LEU A 81 -0.42 17.26 -11.33
CA LEU A 81 1.01 17.42 -11.56
C LEU A 81 1.78 17.66 -10.24
N PHE A 82 1.33 18.62 -9.42
CA PHE A 82 1.96 18.86 -8.11
C PHE A 82 1.82 17.68 -7.18
N GLY A 83 0.68 17.00 -7.20
CA GLY A 83 0.49 15.77 -6.47
C GLY A 83 1.46 14.68 -6.91
N TYR A 84 1.67 14.48 -8.20
CA TYR A 84 2.65 13.53 -8.72
C TYR A 84 4.08 13.89 -8.29
N ILE A 85 4.47 15.17 -8.37
CA ILE A 85 5.78 15.63 -7.90
C ILE A 85 5.99 15.31 -6.41
N SER A 86 4.95 15.42 -5.58
CA SER A 86 5.04 15.12 -4.14
C SER A 86 5.31 13.64 -3.84
N THR A 87 5.05 12.73 -4.77
CA THR A 87 5.32 11.29 -4.59
C THR A 87 6.78 10.91 -4.82
N ILE A 88 7.58 11.83 -5.37
CA ILE A 88 9.01 11.57 -5.66
C ILE A 88 9.75 11.32 -4.34
N PRO A 89 10.40 10.15 -4.15
CA PRO A 89 11.01 9.79 -2.87
C PRO A 89 12.05 10.79 -2.36
N GLN A 90 12.81 11.42 -3.26
CA GLN A 90 13.85 12.39 -2.92
C GLN A 90 13.30 13.71 -2.32
N LEU A 91 12.02 14.02 -2.57
CA LEU A 91 11.36 15.21 -2.06
C LEU A 91 10.58 14.96 -0.77
N LYS A 92 10.49 13.70 -0.33
CA LYS A 92 9.77 13.32 0.87
C LYS A 92 10.56 13.71 2.12
N CYS A 93 9.96 14.54 2.94
CA CYS A 93 10.43 14.86 4.28
C CYS A 93 9.42 14.35 5.29
N PHE A 94 9.90 13.90 6.43
CA PHE A 94 9.05 13.46 7.53
C PHE A 94 9.60 13.94 8.86
N TYR A 95 8.69 14.19 9.79
CA TYR A 95 9.01 14.59 11.16
C TYR A 95 8.17 13.79 12.12
N ASP A 96 8.83 13.06 13.01
CA ASP A 96 8.16 12.32 14.08
C ASP A 96 7.94 13.25 15.28
N ALA A 97 6.68 13.64 15.49
CA ALA A 97 6.26 14.51 16.57
C ALA A 97 5.93 13.77 17.86
N THR A 98 6.02 12.42 17.87
CA THR A 98 5.76 11.62 19.08
C THR A 98 6.85 11.84 20.12
N ALA A 99 6.49 11.74 21.39
CA ALA A 99 7.43 11.97 22.51
C ALA A 99 8.62 10.99 22.46
N ASN A 100 8.38 9.73 22.13
CA ASN A 100 9.38 8.67 22.12
C ASN A 100 9.95 8.36 20.74
N LYS A 101 9.52 9.09 19.70
CA LYS A 101 9.88 8.82 18.30
C LYS A 101 9.46 7.43 17.83
N ASP A 102 8.29 6.98 18.24
CA ASP A 102 7.78 5.62 17.99
C ASP A 102 7.38 5.37 16.53
N ARG A 103 7.32 6.44 15.71
CA ARG A 103 6.91 6.37 14.30
C ARG A 103 8.08 6.34 13.33
N THR A 104 9.29 6.40 13.85
CA THR A 104 10.52 6.26 13.08
C THR A 104 11.42 5.18 13.67
N ILE A 105 12.21 4.55 12.83
CA ILE A 105 13.22 3.59 13.30
C ILE A 105 14.34 4.34 14.03
N THR A 106 14.97 3.67 14.98
CA THR A 106 16.06 4.24 15.76
C THR A 106 17.21 4.70 14.87
N PRO A 107 18.01 5.71 15.28
CA PRO A 107 19.16 6.17 14.50
C PRO A 107 20.12 5.03 14.12
N ASN A 108 20.32 4.07 15.02
CA ASN A 108 21.16 2.90 14.77
C ASN A 108 20.60 2.02 13.64
N SER A 109 19.27 1.79 13.64
CA SER A 109 18.60 1.04 12.56
C SER A 109 18.65 1.78 11.24
N GLN A 110 18.56 3.13 11.26
CA GLN A 110 18.70 3.96 10.05
C GLN A 110 20.12 3.82 9.46
N GLU A 111 21.15 3.79 10.31
CA GLU A 111 22.52 3.62 9.87
C GLU A 111 22.77 2.23 9.27
N ILE A 112 22.23 1.18 9.88
CA ILE A 112 22.27 -0.18 9.34
C ILE A 112 21.58 -0.24 7.97
N LEU A 113 20.41 0.37 7.81
CA LEU A 113 19.71 0.39 6.53
C LEU A 113 20.50 1.12 5.43
N LYS A 114 21.23 2.17 5.77
CA LYS A 114 22.11 2.87 4.81
C LYS A 114 23.28 1.99 4.34
N GLN A 115 23.74 1.06 5.17
CA GLN A 115 24.83 0.12 4.81
C GLN A 115 24.33 -1.06 3.97
N VAL A 116 23.00 -1.23 3.84
CA VAL A 116 22.42 -2.26 2.97
C VAL A 116 22.49 -1.76 1.53
N ASP A 117 23.52 -2.17 0.79
CA ASP A 117 23.67 -1.86 -0.63
C ASP A 117 22.62 -2.60 -1.48
N GLY A 118 22.16 -1.96 -2.56
CA GLY A 118 21.16 -2.49 -3.47
C GLY A 118 19.72 -2.45 -2.96
N GLY A 119 18.81 -2.92 -3.78
CA GLY A 119 17.38 -2.99 -3.45
C GLY A 119 17.06 -4.10 -2.45
N LEU A 120 16.02 -3.87 -1.67
CA LEU A 120 15.40 -4.86 -0.79
C LEU A 120 14.04 -5.24 -1.34
N THR A 121 13.74 -6.53 -1.41
CA THR A 121 12.40 -7.02 -1.73
C THR A 121 11.83 -7.71 -0.49
N ILE A 122 10.67 -7.26 -0.04
CA ILE A 122 9.91 -7.89 1.04
C ILE A 122 8.74 -8.59 0.38
N THR A 123 8.73 -9.90 0.45
CA THR A 123 7.67 -10.73 -0.13
C THR A 123 6.85 -11.34 0.99
N SER A 124 5.56 -11.03 1.03
CA SER A 124 4.62 -11.68 1.94
C SER A 124 4.04 -12.93 1.28
N TYR A 125 4.16 -14.06 1.96
CA TYR A 125 3.53 -15.32 1.58
C TYR A 125 2.34 -15.57 2.50
N VAL A 126 1.15 -15.35 1.97
CA VAL A 126 -0.10 -15.36 2.74
C VAL A 126 -0.80 -16.69 2.53
N ASN A 127 -0.72 -17.60 3.52
CA ASN A 127 -1.55 -18.78 3.54
C ASN A 127 -2.98 -18.40 3.97
N LEU A 128 -3.93 -18.55 3.06
CA LEU A 128 -5.33 -18.16 3.30
C LEU A 128 -6.06 -19.09 4.28
N LEU A 129 -5.50 -20.28 4.56
CA LEU A 129 -6.03 -21.22 5.54
C LEU A 129 -5.31 -21.14 6.90
N ASP A 130 -4.25 -20.31 6.99
CA ASP A 130 -3.57 -20.05 8.25
C ASP A 130 -4.43 -19.17 9.16
N LYS A 131 -4.33 -19.41 10.48
CA LYS A 131 -4.97 -18.62 11.54
C LYS A 131 -4.71 -17.11 11.38
N PHE A 132 -3.52 -16.73 10.94
CA PHE A 132 -3.09 -15.33 10.78
C PHE A 132 -3.16 -14.86 9.31
N GLY A 133 -3.58 -15.69 8.37
CA GLY A 133 -3.68 -15.36 6.95
C GLY A 133 -4.54 -14.14 6.66
N TYR A 134 -5.54 -13.87 7.51
CA TYR A 134 -6.40 -12.69 7.39
C TYR A 134 -5.63 -11.37 7.49
N LEU A 135 -4.49 -11.32 8.21
CA LEU A 135 -3.65 -10.13 8.32
C LEU A 135 -3.00 -9.74 6.99
N GLY A 136 -2.68 -10.74 6.17
CA GLY A 136 -2.06 -10.54 4.85
C GLY A 136 -3.07 -10.38 3.71
N MET A 137 -4.38 -10.47 3.96
CA MET A 137 -5.40 -10.32 2.91
C MET A 137 -5.34 -8.96 2.21
N PRO A 138 -5.77 -8.86 0.94
CA PRO A 138 -5.81 -7.60 0.20
C PRO A 138 -6.56 -6.50 0.95
N SER A 139 -7.63 -6.82 1.67
CA SER A 139 -8.39 -5.89 2.50
C SER A 139 -7.56 -5.26 3.64
N ASN A 140 -6.52 -5.94 4.11
CA ASN A 140 -5.59 -5.49 5.14
C ASN A 140 -4.26 -4.96 4.58
N TRP A 141 -4.13 -4.83 3.26
CA TRP A 141 -2.88 -4.44 2.62
C TRP A 141 -2.32 -3.11 3.15
N PHE A 142 -3.18 -2.15 3.45
CA PHE A 142 -2.74 -0.87 4.01
C PHE A 142 -2.10 -1.02 5.39
N ASN A 143 -2.62 -1.91 6.23
CA ASN A 143 -2.04 -2.18 7.54
C ASN A 143 -0.65 -2.83 7.39
N THR A 144 -0.53 -3.81 6.49
CA THR A 144 0.74 -4.47 6.17
C THR A 144 1.74 -3.47 5.59
N ARG A 145 1.32 -2.63 4.65
CA ARG A 145 2.16 -1.56 4.10
C ARG A 145 2.66 -0.62 5.20
N ASN A 146 1.78 -0.16 6.08
CA ASN A 146 2.14 0.77 7.15
C ASN A 146 3.20 0.20 8.10
N ILE A 147 3.19 -1.11 8.35
CA ILE A 147 4.24 -1.77 9.14
C ILE A 147 5.61 -1.58 8.47
N PHE A 148 5.69 -1.81 7.16
CA PHE A 148 6.94 -1.70 6.41
C PHE A 148 7.29 -0.26 6.02
N GLU A 149 6.34 0.65 6.00
CA GLU A 149 6.55 2.04 5.58
C GLU A 149 7.57 2.75 6.47
N THR A 150 7.63 2.39 7.76
CA THR A 150 8.65 2.86 8.70
C THR A 150 10.08 2.56 8.22
N PHE A 151 10.28 1.44 7.52
CA PHE A 151 11.57 1.05 6.95
C PHE A 151 11.76 1.59 5.52
N THR A 152 10.73 1.53 4.70
CA THR A 152 10.80 1.95 3.29
C THR A 152 11.02 3.46 3.14
N ARG A 153 10.68 4.26 4.15
CA ARG A 153 11.03 5.70 4.19
C ARG A 153 12.53 5.94 4.15
N PHE A 154 13.31 5.06 4.77
CA PHE A 154 14.78 5.16 4.80
C PHE A 154 15.44 4.39 3.66
N LYS A 155 14.69 3.51 3.00
CA LYS A 155 15.14 2.72 1.85
C LYS A 155 14.03 2.65 0.80
N PRO A 156 13.84 3.72 0.01
CA PRO A 156 12.73 3.84 -0.94
C PRO A 156 12.79 2.84 -2.10
N GLU A 157 13.95 2.22 -2.36
CA GLU A 157 14.11 1.16 -3.35
C GLU A 157 13.47 -0.18 -2.91
N THR A 158 12.96 -0.26 -1.68
CA THR A 158 12.32 -1.46 -1.16
C THR A 158 11.02 -1.76 -1.92
N LYS A 159 10.94 -2.97 -2.46
CA LYS A 159 9.75 -3.47 -3.17
C LYS A 159 8.94 -4.37 -2.26
N LEU A 160 7.64 -4.14 -2.20
CA LEU A 160 6.70 -5.00 -1.48
C LEU A 160 5.95 -5.88 -2.48
N LYS A 161 5.98 -7.20 -2.27
CA LYS A 161 5.24 -8.19 -3.07
C LYS A 161 4.38 -9.03 -2.15
N SER A 162 3.24 -9.54 -2.67
CA SER A 162 2.36 -10.43 -1.93
C SER A 162 1.96 -11.60 -2.82
N TYR A 163 2.08 -12.82 -2.29
CA TYR A 163 1.59 -14.03 -2.91
C TYR A 163 0.56 -14.67 -2.00
N TYR A 164 -0.58 -15.00 -2.57
CA TYR A 164 -1.67 -15.66 -1.88
C TYR A 164 -1.67 -17.15 -2.26
N TYR A 165 -1.69 -18.02 -1.28
CA TYR A 165 -1.72 -19.46 -1.49
C TYR A 165 -2.55 -20.13 -0.40
N TYR A 166 -2.73 -21.43 -0.51
CA TYR A 166 -3.33 -22.24 0.53
C TYR A 166 -2.61 -23.57 0.66
N ASP A 167 -2.39 -23.99 1.89
CA ASP A 167 -1.83 -25.29 2.26
C ASP A 167 -2.18 -25.56 3.73
N ASN A 168 -1.97 -26.80 4.16
CA ASN A 168 -2.09 -27.16 5.57
C ASN A 168 -1.02 -26.43 6.40
N ALA A 169 -1.45 -25.51 7.27
CA ALA A 169 -0.58 -24.79 8.18
C ALA A 169 -0.55 -25.46 9.55
N ALA A 170 0.62 -25.47 10.19
CA ALA A 170 0.82 -25.72 11.61
C ALA A 170 -0.06 -26.80 12.24
N GLY A 171 0.04 -28.04 11.77
CA GLY A 171 -0.66 -29.19 12.36
C GLY A 171 -2.09 -29.42 11.84
N ALA A 172 -2.54 -28.67 10.84
CA ALA A 172 -3.76 -28.96 10.11
C ALA A 172 -3.52 -30.16 9.18
N ASN A 173 -4.51 -31.04 9.08
CA ASN A 173 -4.49 -32.24 8.22
C ASN A 173 -5.77 -32.30 7.35
N ALA A 174 -6.14 -31.18 6.75
CA ALA A 174 -7.26 -31.12 5.83
C ALA A 174 -6.92 -31.84 4.52
N SER A 175 -7.85 -32.57 3.98
CA SER A 175 -7.73 -33.17 2.65
C SER A 175 -7.71 -32.07 1.58
N ARG A 176 -7.20 -32.40 0.39
CA ARG A 176 -7.20 -31.47 -0.74
C ARG A 176 -8.59 -30.90 -1.03
N GLU A 177 -9.60 -31.78 -1.05
CA GLU A 177 -10.98 -31.41 -1.32
C GLU A 177 -11.57 -30.45 -0.26
N GLU A 178 -11.20 -30.64 1.01
CA GLU A 178 -11.61 -29.72 2.10
C GLU A 178 -10.97 -28.36 1.97
N MET A 179 -9.68 -28.32 1.63
CA MET A 179 -8.97 -27.05 1.38
C MET A 179 -9.57 -26.30 0.19
N ASP A 180 -9.82 -26.97 -0.92
CA ASP A 180 -10.40 -26.36 -2.12
C ASP A 180 -11.79 -25.77 -1.82
N LYS A 181 -12.65 -26.52 -1.09
CA LYS A 181 -13.97 -26.02 -0.64
C LYS A 181 -13.86 -24.81 0.31
N ALA A 182 -12.86 -24.81 1.19
CA ALA A 182 -12.63 -23.70 2.10
C ALA A 182 -12.22 -22.43 1.32
N ILE A 183 -11.35 -22.57 0.33
CA ILE A 183 -10.93 -21.47 -0.54
C ILE A 183 -12.09 -20.95 -1.39
N GLU A 184 -12.92 -21.82 -1.98
CA GLU A 184 -14.12 -21.40 -2.71
C GLU A 184 -15.04 -20.52 -1.85
N ARG A 185 -15.29 -20.94 -0.60
CA ARG A 185 -16.10 -20.14 0.35
C ARG A 185 -15.44 -18.80 0.67
N LEU A 186 -14.12 -18.79 0.88
CA LEU A 186 -13.36 -17.58 1.17
C LEU A 186 -13.41 -16.61 0.00
N VAL A 187 -13.25 -17.08 -1.24
CA VAL A 187 -13.36 -16.25 -2.46
C VAL A 187 -14.75 -15.64 -2.59
N LEU A 188 -15.81 -16.38 -2.25
CA LEU A 188 -17.19 -15.86 -2.29
C LEU A 188 -17.46 -14.76 -1.25
N THR A 189 -16.73 -14.76 -0.13
CA THR A 189 -16.93 -13.84 0.99
C THR A 189 -15.90 -12.71 1.07
N SER A 190 -14.84 -12.79 0.27
CA SER A 190 -13.74 -11.82 0.24
C SER A 190 -13.50 -11.28 -1.16
N ASP A 191 -12.91 -10.08 -1.25
CA ASP A 191 -12.54 -9.44 -2.52
C ASP A 191 -11.23 -10.01 -3.13
N ILE A 192 -10.93 -11.28 -2.90
CA ILE A 192 -9.75 -11.94 -3.48
C ILE A 192 -10.07 -12.48 -4.87
N ASN A 193 -9.19 -12.21 -5.81
CA ASN A 193 -9.28 -12.81 -7.14
C ASN A 193 -8.81 -14.28 -7.09
N SER A 194 -9.69 -15.22 -7.39
CA SER A 194 -9.36 -16.65 -7.40
C SER A 194 -8.16 -17.00 -8.29
N LYS A 195 -7.95 -16.29 -9.39
CA LYS A 195 -6.81 -16.48 -10.31
C LYS A 195 -5.46 -16.08 -9.71
N SER A 196 -5.44 -15.28 -8.66
CA SER A 196 -4.21 -14.87 -7.99
C SER A 196 -3.81 -15.81 -6.84
N ILE A 197 -4.63 -16.80 -6.54
CA ILE A 197 -4.37 -17.76 -5.47
C ILE A 197 -3.58 -18.94 -6.05
N LEU A 198 -2.40 -19.18 -5.50
CA LEU A 198 -1.53 -20.29 -5.89
C LEU A 198 -2.02 -21.60 -5.21
N THR A 199 -1.99 -22.68 -5.97
CA THR A 199 -2.22 -24.02 -5.41
C THR A 199 -1.01 -24.46 -4.58
N PRO A 200 -1.15 -25.46 -3.67
CA PRO A 200 -0.03 -25.99 -2.91
C PRO A 200 1.16 -26.40 -3.80
N GLU A 201 0.87 -27.02 -4.95
CA GLU A 201 1.90 -27.44 -5.89
C GLU A 201 2.63 -26.26 -6.50
N GLN A 202 1.89 -25.28 -7.00
CA GLN A 202 2.45 -24.04 -7.58
C GLN A 202 3.28 -23.25 -6.55
N MET A 203 2.86 -23.30 -5.28
CA MET A 203 3.60 -22.65 -4.21
C MET A 203 4.92 -23.34 -3.93
N ARG A 204 4.93 -24.69 -3.84
CA ARG A 204 6.14 -25.49 -3.60
C ARG A 204 7.14 -25.42 -4.74
N GLU A 205 6.69 -25.26 -5.98
CA GLU A 205 7.57 -24.99 -7.12
C GLU A 205 8.27 -23.62 -7.00
N LYS A 206 7.62 -22.67 -6.35
CA LYS A 206 8.13 -21.29 -6.20
C LYS A 206 9.05 -21.13 -5.02
N ILE A 207 8.67 -21.68 -3.89
CA ILE A 207 9.44 -21.64 -2.64
C ILE A 207 8.98 -22.78 -1.71
N ASP A 208 9.93 -23.38 -1.02
CA ASP A 208 9.63 -24.32 0.06
C ASP A 208 9.46 -23.57 1.37
N LEU A 209 8.25 -23.63 1.93
CA LEU A 209 7.89 -23.06 3.23
C LEU A 209 7.62 -24.14 4.29
N SER A 210 8.12 -25.36 4.09
CA SER A 210 7.92 -26.47 5.02
C SER A 210 8.54 -26.19 6.40
N ALA A 211 9.71 -25.54 6.41
CA ALA A 211 10.40 -25.12 7.64
C ALA A 211 9.58 -24.09 8.45
N GLU A 212 8.81 -23.27 7.76
CA GLU A 212 7.91 -22.26 8.34
C GLU A 212 6.48 -22.80 8.56
N GLU A 213 6.29 -24.10 8.49
CA GLU A 213 5.00 -24.80 8.69
C GLU A 213 3.87 -24.23 7.84
N TYR A 214 4.18 -23.70 6.63
CA TYR A 214 3.22 -23.06 5.72
C TYR A 214 2.38 -21.95 6.37
N ARG A 215 2.94 -21.21 7.34
CA ARG A 215 2.26 -20.08 7.98
C ARG A 215 2.32 -18.84 7.10
N TYR A 216 1.67 -17.78 7.57
CA TYR A 216 1.86 -16.43 7.01
C TYR A 216 3.23 -15.90 7.38
N VAL A 217 4.11 -15.70 6.39
CA VAL A 217 5.50 -15.29 6.60
C VAL A 217 5.93 -14.19 5.64
N PHE A 218 6.98 -13.47 6.03
CA PHE A 218 7.64 -12.50 5.18
C PHE A 218 9.04 -13.00 4.82
N LEU A 219 9.35 -12.94 3.54
CA LEU A 219 10.70 -13.20 3.04
C LEU A 219 11.35 -11.86 2.68
N LEU A 220 12.48 -11.56 3.31
CA LEU A 220 13.33 -10.44 2.97
C LEU A 220 14.44 -10.92 2.03
N GLU A 221 14.51 -10.33 0.85
CA GLU A 221 15.48 -10.72 -0.18
C GLU A 221 16.26 -9.49 -0.64
N ARG A 222 17.57 -9.56 -0.56
CA ARG A 222 18.49 -8.52 -1.05
C ARG A 222 18.85 -8.81 -2.51
N GLU A 223 19.23 -7.78 -3.26
CA GLU A 223 19.70 -7.94 -4.64
C GLU A 223 20.93 -8.84 -4.77
N ASN A 224 21.73 -8.96 -3.73
CA ASN A 224 22.88 -9.89 -3.69
C ASN A 224 22.48 -11.36 -3.47
N GLY A 225 21.20 -11.68 -3.41
CA GLY A 225 20.67 -13.03 -3.22
C GLY A 225 20.59 -13.52 -1.77
N GLN A 226 20.96 -12.70 -0.79
CA GLN A 226 20.76 -13.05 0.62
C GLN A 226 19.28 -13.02 0.95
N LYS A 227 18.80 -14.04 1.68
CA LYS A 227 17.41 -14.23 2.08
C LYS A 227 17.32 -14.44 3.58
N ALA A 228 16.23 -13.92 4.18
CA ALA A 228 15.85 -14.14 5.57
C ALA A 228 14.33 -14.19 5.71
N PHE A 229 13.81 -15.06 6.58
CA PHE A 229 12.42 -15.13 7.00
C PHE A 229 12.20 -14.39 8.31
#